data_bc6431e2da1505d03364cd2ec2a226bd
#
_entry.id   bc6431e2da1505d03364cd2ec2a226bd
#
_cell.length_a   1.000
_cell.length_b   1.000
_cell.length_c   1.000
_cell.angle_alpha   90.00
_cell.angle_beta   90.00
_cell.angle_gamma   90.00
#
_symmetry.space_group_name_H-M   'P 1'
#
loop_
_entity.id
_entity.type
_entity.pdbx_description
1 polymer ?
#
loop_
_entity_poly.entity_id
_entity_poly.type
_entity_poly.pdbx_seq_one_letter_code
_entity_poly.pdbx_strand_id
1 'polypeptide(L)'
;MLTEYTSDYLLDKKIKIFQPINGYRASTDAVLLAAFVSGFKGGKILDIGSGTGAVSLCLAQRLKQFSPQITGLELQPELAELSNFSARQNGFENIFYQNADIRLGTKENNVAPCSFDVVISNPPYSEHDLPSPNKSKATAHNHSDFDLRHWLEFCLKAVKPFGKIYIINRAEALPEICSIFSGKAGNLQILSIYSKQKQNAKRILICAQKDSKAPCRLLPPFFTHSDDGSYSEAAQKILRSGLGFDDIV
;
A
#
# COMPACT_ATOMS: atom_id res chain seq x y z
N MET A 1 -7.72 -15.44 19.94
CA MET A 1 -8.54 -14.33 20.52
C MET A 1 -8.05 -13.06 19.87
N LEU A 2 -8.96 -12.23 19.32
CA LEU A 2 -8.56 -10.91 18.80
C LEU A 2 -7.92 -10.13 19.93
N THR A 3 -6.79 -9.49 19.64
CA THR A 3 -6.14 -8.51 20.53
C THR A 3 -7.12 -7.37 20.86
N GLU A 4 -6.91 -6.64 21.96
CA GLU A 4 -7.67 -5.42 22.26
C GLU A 4 -7.54 -4.43 21.10
N TYR A 5 -8.68 -3.93 20.60
CA TYR A 5 -8.75 -3.09 19.40
C TYR A 5 -9.68 -1.90 19.59
N THR A 6 -9.44 -0.87 18.79
CA THR A 6 -10.35 0.28 18.62
C THR A 6 -11.14 0.13 17.32
N SER A 7 -12.27 0.80 17.26
CA SER A 7 -13.07 0.98 16.05
C SER A 7 -12.92 2.41 15.56
N ASP A 8 -12.33 2.59 14.40
CA ASP A 8 -12.06 3.88 13.80
C ASP A 8 -12.73 3.99 12.42
N TYR A 9 -12.64 5.14 11.79
CA TYR A 9 -13.24 5.37 10.49
C TYR A 9 -12.27 6.02 9.52
N LEU A 10 -12.37 5.65 8.24
CA LEU A 10 -11.71 6.27 7.10
C LEU A 10 -12.75 6.85 6.14
N LEU A 11 -12.32 7.74 5.24
CA LEU A 11 -13.13 8.32 4.17
C LEU A 11 -14.46 8.90 4.67
N ASP A 12 -14.38 9.72 5.71
CA ASP A 12 -15.55 10.36 6.33
C ASP A 12 -16.65 9.35 6.72
N LYS A 13 -16.25 8.34 7.48
CA LYS A 13 -17.09 7.24 8.00
C LYS A 13 -17.62 6.26 6.94
N LYS A 14 -17.17 6.33 5.69
CA LYS A 14 -17.55 5.36 4.67
C LYS A 14 -16.93 3.99 4.88
N ILE A 15 -15.80 3.92 5.59
CA ILE A 15 -15.08 2.69 5.93
C ILE A 15 -14.89 2.64 7.43
N LYS A 16 -15.35 1.55 8.05
CA LYS A 16 -15.06 1.20 9.43
C LYS A 16 -13.82 0.31 9.47
N ILE A 17 -12.83 0.67 10.26
CA ILE A 17 -11.58 -0.08 10.41
C ILE A 17 -11.35 -0.43 11.88
N PHE A 18 -10.89 -1.66 12.12
CA PHE A 18 -10.52 -2.11 13.45
C PHE A 18 -9.00 -2.21 13.54
N GLN A 19 -8.44 -1.61 14.58
CA GLN A 19 -7.00 -1.44 14.73
C GLN A 19 -6.57 -1.80 16.15
N PRO A 20 -5.38 -2.38 16.36
CA PRO A 20 -4.91 -2.67 17.71
C PRO A 20 -4.81 -1.39 18.53
N ILE A 21 -5.05 -1.49 19.85
CA ILE A 21 -4.84 -0.37 20.77
C ILE A 21 -3.35 0.02 20.78
N ASN A 22 -2.50 -1.00 20.82
CA ASN A 22 -1.04 -0.85 20.79
C ASN A 22 -0.48 -1.50 19.52
N GLY A 23 0.33 -0.76 18.75
CA GLY A 23 0.99 -1.27 17.56
C GLY A 23 0.70 -0.45 16.30
N TYR A 24 0.75 -1.10 15.14
CA TYR A 24 0.55 -0.45 13.86
C TYR A 24 -0.87 0.07 13.68
N ARG A 25 -0.97 1.33 13.24
CA ARG A 25 -2.23 1.99 12.89
C ARG A 25 -2.13 2.61 11.51
N ALA A 26 -3.25 2.61 10.79
CA ALA A 26 -3.34 3.23 9.47
C ALA A 26 -3.03 4.73 9.52
N SER A 27 -2.27 5.19 8.54
CA SER A 27 -1.94 6.59 8.32
C SER A 27 -2.60 7.12 7.05
N THR A 28 -2.45 8.42 6.79
CA THR A 28 -2.88 9.06 5.54
C THR A 28 -2.22 8.44 4.31
N ASP A 29 -1.03 7.86 4.46
CA ASP A 29 -0.30 7.20 3.38
C ASP A 29 -1.13 6.07 2.74
N ALA A 30 -1.89 5.32 3.55
CA ALA A 30 -2.77 4.26 3.05
C ALA A 30 -3.89 4.79 2.14
N VAL A 31 -4.51 5.90 2.52
CA VAL A 31 -5.58 6.52 1.72
C VAL A 31 -5.00 7.12 0.42
N LEU A 32 -3.85 7.78 0.50
CA LEU A 32 -3.16 8.35 -0.66
C LEU A 32 -2.73 7.26 -1.66
N LEU A 33 -2.20 6.13 -1.16
CA LEU A 33 -1.86 5.00 -2.03
C LEU A 33 -3.09 4.42 -2.72
N ALA A 34 -4.18 4.21 -1.98
CA ALA A 34 -5.44 3.73 -2.54
C ALA A 34 -5.99 4.70 -3.61
N ALA A 35 -5.87 6.01 -3.39
CA ALA A 35 -6.29 7.05 -4.34
C ALA A 35 -5.43 7.08 -5.62
N PHE A 36 -4.16 6.64 -5.54
CA PHE A 36 -3.24 6.68 -6.67
C PHE A 36 -3.44 5.55 -7.68
N VAL A 37 -4.10 4.45 -7.29
CA VAL A 37 -4.40 3.35 -8.21
C VAL A 37 -5.37 3.84 -9.29
N SER A 38 -4.96 3.81 -10.54
CA SER A 38 -5.70 4.39 -11.68
C SER A 38 -5.92 3.39 -12.81
N GLY A 39 -6.99 3.62 -13.60
CA GLY A 39 -7.29 2.84 -14.80
C GLY A 39 -7.62 1.36 -14.53
N PHE A 40 -8.03 1.00 -13.31
CA PHE A 40 -8.47 -0.36 -12.97
C PHE A 40 -9.89 -0.60 -13.50
N LYS A 41 -10.08 -1.71 -14.22
CA LYS A 41 -11.37 -2.08 -14.83
C LYS A 41 -11.87 -3.46 -14.39
N GLY A 42 -11.28 -4.02 -13.36
CA GLY A 42 -11.58 -5.36 -12.83
C GLY A 42 -10.35 -6.22 -12.75
N GLY A 43 -10.43 -7.30 -11.97
CA GLY A 43 -9.35 -8.28 -11.81
C GLY A 43 -8.90 -8.46 -10.37
N LYS A 44 -7.66 -8.98 -10.22
CA LYS A 44 -7.06 -9.35 -8.94
C LYS A 44 -6.05 -8.31 -8.47
N ILE A 45 -6.16 -7.92 -7.22
CA ILE A 45 -5.23 -7.01 -6.55
C ILE A 45 -4.55 -7.74 -5.41
N LEU A 46 -3.24 -7.57 -5.26
CA LEU A 46 -2.45 -8.04 -4.12
C LEU A 46 -2.00 -6.84 -3.30
N ASP A 47 -2.29 -6.84 -2.00
CA ASP A 47 -1.82 -5.86 -1.02
C ASP A 47 -0.74 -6.49 -0.16
N ILE A 48 0.52 -6.09 -0.35
CA ILE A 48 1.67 -6.67 0.33
C ILE A 48 2.04 -5.85 1.55
N GLY A 49 2.06 -6.50 2.72
CA GLY A 49 2.19 -5.84 4.02
C GLY A 49 0.94 -5.04 4.34
N SER A 50 -0.22 -5.70 4.24
CA SER A 50 -1.53 -5.03 4.31
C SER A 50 -1.84 -4.37 5.65
N GLY A 51 -1.10 -4.70 6.72
CA GLY A 51 -1.30 -4.15 8.05
C GLY A 51 -2.74 -4.37 8.54
N THR A 52 -3.42 -3.28 8.87
CA THR A 52 -4.84 -3.29 9.28
C THR A 52 -5.83 -3.30 8.10
N GLY A 53 -5.34 -3.47 6.87
CA GLY A 53 -6.16 -3.52 5.65
C GLY A 53 -6.60 -2.16 5.10
N ALA A 54 -6.07 -1.06 5.60
CA ALA A 54 -6.55 0.28 5.27
C ALA A 54 -6.48 0.60 3.77
N VAL A 55 -5.38 0.23 3.08
CA VAL A 55 -5.23 0.47 1.63
C VAL A 55 -6.30 -0.30 0.86
N SER A 56 -6.40 -1.60 1.12
CA SER A 56 -7.36 -2.50 0.48
C SER A 56 -8.81 -2.08 0.69
N LEU A 57 -9.19 -1.69 1.92
CA LEU A 57 -10.55 -1.25 2.25
C LEU A 57 -10.91 0.06 1.53
N CYS A 58 -10.01 1.05 1.55
CA CYS A 58 -10.22 2.32 0.83
C CYS A 58 -10.30 2.09 -0.68
N LEU A 59 -9.45 1.21 -1.22
CA LEU A 59 -9.44 0.87 -2.63
C LEU A 59 -10.72 0.14 -3.06
N ALA A 60 -11.19 -0.83 -2.27
CA ALA A 60 -12.43 -1.55 -2.53
C ALA A 60 -13.66 -0.61 -2.55
N GLN A 61 -13.72 0.32 -1.59
CA GLN A 61 -14.78 1.33 -1.57
C GLN A 61 -14.76 2.21 -2.82
N ARG A 62 -13.57 2.64 -3.26
CA ARG A 62 -13.43 3.48 -4.46
C ARG A 62 -13.74 2.73 -5.74
N LEU A 63 -13.33 1.48 -5.82
CA LEU A 63 -13.46 0.63 -7.00
C LEU A 63 -14.67 -0.32 -6.94
N LYS A 64 -15.63 -0.08 -6.06
CA LYS A 64 -16.76 -1.00 -5.80
C LYS A 64 -17.53 -1.40 -7.07
N GLN A 65 -17.63 -0.49 -8.05
CA GLN A 65 -18.30 -0.76 -9.33
C GLN A 65 -17.60 -1.84 -10.17
N PHE A 66 -16.31 -2.08 -9.94
CA PHE A 66 -15.52 -3.10 -10.65
C PHE A 66 -15.35 -4.40 -9.85
N SER A 67 -15.87 -4.45 -8.60
CA SER A 67 -15.81 -5.62 -7.71
C SER A 67 -14.41 -6.28 -7.66
N PRO A 68 -13.32 -5.55 -7.33
CA PRO A 68 -11.97 -6.09 -7.35
C PRO A 68 -11.83 -7.27 -6.38
N GLN A 69 -11.16 -8.34 -6.79
CA GLN A 69 -10.75 -9.40 -5.88
C GLN A 69 -9.45 -9.00 -5.21
N ILE A 70 -9.46 -8.75 -3.91
CA ILE A 70 -8.28 -8.26 -3.19
C ILE A 70 -7.79 -9.34 -2.23
N THR A 71 -6.49 -9.67 -2.34
CA THR A 71 -5.78 -10.52 -1.38
C THR A 71 -4.76 -9.66 -0.64
N GLY A 72 -4.82 -9.64 0.69
CA GLY A 72 -3.82 -9.00 1.54
C GLY A 72 -2.85 -10.03 2.12
N LEU A 73 -1.56 -9.71 2.13
CA LEU A 73 -0.52 -10.50 2.82
C LEU A 73 -0.04 -9.71 4.02
N GLU A 74 -0.09 -10.31 5.20
CA GLU A 74 0.34 -9.67 6.44
C GLU A 74 1.13 -10.65 7.31
N LEU A 75 2.29 -10.19 7.81
CA LEU A 75 3.18 -10.99 8.64
C LEU A 75 2.58 -11.28 10.03
N GLN A 76 1.84 -10.34 10.58
CA GLN A 76 1.25 -10.45 11.91
C GLN A 76 -0.15 -11.08 11.81
N PRO A 77 -0.35 -12.29 12.34
CA PRO A 77 -1.64 -12.98 12.23
C PRO A 77 -2.79 -12.18 12.86
N GLU A 78 -2.52 -11.45 13.94
CA GLU A 78 -3.52 -10.62 14.62
C GLU A 78 -4.01 -9.47 13.74
N LEU A 79 -3.10 -8.85 12.94
CA LEU A 79 -3.49 -7.80 12.00
C LEU A 79 -4.28 -8.37 10.82
N ALA A 80 -3.89 -9.54 10.31
CA ALA A 80 -4.63 -10.22 9.26
C ALA A 80 -6.07 -10.58 9.72
N GLU A 81 -6.24 -11.04 10.96
CA GLU A 81 -7.56 -11.30 11.55
C GLU A 81 -8.40 -10.03 11.69
N LEU A 82 -7.83 -8.93 12.21
CA LEU A 82 -8.50 -7.63 12.32
C LEU A 82 -8.89 -7.08 10.95
N SER A 83 -8.04 -7.26 9.93
CA SER A 83 -8.32 -6.83 8.55
C SER A 83 -9.48 -7.62 7.95
N ASN A 84 -9.51 -8.95 8.13
CA ASN A 84 -10.64 -9.79 7.73
C ASN A 84 -11.92 -9.40 8.47
N PHE A 85 -11.82 -9.08 9.75
CA PHE A 85 -12.96 -8.59 10.53
C PHE A 85 -13.46 -7.24 9.99
N SER A 86 -12.54 -6.30 9.69
CA SER A 86 -12.86 -5.01 9.08
C SER A 86 -13.55 -5.18 7.72
N ALA A 87 -13.06 -6.07 6.86
CA ALA A 87 -13.67 -6.34 5.56
C ALA A 87 -15.12 -6.82 5.71
N ARG A 88 -15.37 -7.79 6.58
CA ARG A 88 -16.73 -8.30 6.87
C ARG A 88 -17.66 -7.20 7.40
N GLN A 89 -17.16 -6.34 8.31
CA GLN A 89 -17.96 -5.25 8.90
C GLN A 89 -18.35 -4.17 7.89
N ASN A 90 -17.63 -4.07 6.76
CA ASN A 90 -17.95 -3.18 5.65
C ASN A 90 -18.72 -3.88 4.52
N GLY A 91 -19.05 -5.17 4.66
CA GLY A 91 -19.76 -5.94 3.62
C GLY A 91 -18.90 -6.29 2.40
N PHE A 92 -17.57 -6.30 2.53
CA PHE A 92 -16.68 -6.69 1.44
C PHE A 92 -16.42 -8.20 1.48
N GLU A 93 -17.12 -8.95 0.66
CA GLU A 93 -16.97 -10.42 0.51
C GLU A 93 -15.80 -10.81 -0.41
N ASN A 94 -15.32 -9.86 -1.20
CA ASN A 94 -14.27 -10.05 -2.22
C ASN A 94 -12.87 -9.65 -1.73
N ILE A 95 -12.70 -9.41 -0.43
CA ILE A 95 -11.41 -9.11 0.21
C ILE A 95 -11.07 -10.20 1.21
N PHE A 96 -9.87 -10.72 1.10
CA PHE A 96 -9.34 -11.73 2.01
C PHE A 96 -7.90 -11.40 2.43
N TYR A 97 -7.61 -11.50 3.72
CA TYR A 97 -6.26 -11.31 4.26
C TYR A 97 -5.75 -12.62 4.83
N GLN A 98 -4.53 -12.97 4.45
CA GLN A 98 -3.85 -14.15 4.97
C GLN A 98 -2.59 -13.77 5.73
N ASN A 99 -2.27 -14.55 6.77
CA ASN A 99 -0.98 -14.49 7.42
C ASN A 99 0.08 -15.02 6.46
N ALA A 100 1.10 -14.23 6.18
CA ALA A 100 2.10 -14.53 5.18
C ALA A 100 3.43 -13.85 5.49
N ASP A 101 4.52 -14.59 5.33
CA ASP A 101 5.87 -14.05 5.42
C ASP A 101 6.49 -14.00 4.01
N ILE A 102 6.50 -12.82 3.41
CA ILE A 102 7.00 -12.65 2.03
C ILE A 102 8.49 -12.97 1.87
N ARG A 103 9.26 -13.04 2.96
CA ARG A 103 10.66 -13.50 2.95
C ARG A 103 10.81 -14.94 2.47
N LEU A 104 9.79 -15.75 2.70
CA LEU A 104 9.76 -17.15 2.27
C LEU A 104 9.50 -17.30 0.76
N GLY A 105 9.13 -16.20 0.07
CA GLY A 105 8.86 -16.21 -1.37
C GLY A 105 7.39 -16.47 -1.73
N THR A 106 7.12 -16.47 -3.03
CA THR A 106 5.73 -16.54 -3.52
C THR A 106 5.09 -17.91 -3.35
N LYS A 107 5.87 -18.98 -3.48
CA LYS A 107 5.37 -20.36 -3.39
C LYS A 107 4.86 -20.70 -2.00
N GLU A 108 5.66 -20.40 -0.98
CA GLU A 108 5.36 -20.69 0.43
C GLU A 108 4.17 -19.87 0.94
N ASN A 109 3.92 -18.74 0.31
CA ASN A 109 2.76 -17.88 0.61
C ASN A 109 1.53 -18.16 -0.27
N ASN A 110 1.52 -19.23 -1.04
CA ASN A 110 0.43 -19.58 -1.98
C ASN A 110 0.10 -18.46 -2.98
N VAL A 111 1.09 -17.67 -3.35
CA VAL A 111 0.98 -16.61 -4.37
C VAL A 111 1.50 -17.15 -5.70
N ALA A 112 0.60 -17.43 -6.62
CA ALA A 112 1.02 -17.85 -7.95
C ALA A 112 1.75 -16.69 -8.66
N PRO A 113 2.93 -16.92 -9.26
CA PRO A 113 3.61 -15.89 -10.03
C PRO A 113 2.73 -15.36 -11.16
N CYS A 114 2.89 -14.09 -11.50
CA CYS A 114 2.18 -13.43 -12.60
C CYS A 114 0.65 -13.61 -12.54
N SER A 115 0.04 -13.57 -11.36
CA SER A 115 -1.38 -13.85 -11.16
C SER A 115 -2.24 -12.62 -10.84
N PHE A 116 -1.62 -11.48 -10.50
CA PHE A 116 -2.32 -10.26 -10.11
C PHE A 116 -2.23 -9.18 -11.19
N ASP A 117 -3.33 -8.51 -11.43
CA ASP A 117 -3.39 -7.39 -12.39
C ASP A 117 -2.75 -6.14 -11.80
N VAL A 118 -2.91 -5.98 -10.48
CA VAL A 118 -2.34 -4.88 -9.69
C VAL A 118 -1.71 -5.44 -8.42
N VAL A 119 -0.55 -4.92 -8.07
CA VAL A 119 0.10 -5.09 -6.76
C VAL A 119 0.21 -3.73 -6.10
N ILE A 120 -0.21 -3.62 -4.86
CA ILE A 120 -0.09 -2.41 -4.04
C ILE A 120 0.75 -2.70 -2.81
N SER A 121 1.52 -1.73 -2.36
CA SER A 121 2.25 -1.87 -1.10
C SER A 121 2.62 -0.53 -0.48
N ASN A 122 2.55 -0.49 0.83
CA ASN A 122 3.16 0.52 1.68
C ASN A 122 4.25 -0.17 2.53
N PRO A 123 5.45 -0.41 1.96
CA PRO A 123 6.51 -1.12 2.67
C PRO A 123 6.91 -0.38 3.95
N PRO A 124 7.41 -1.08 4.98
CA PRO A 124 7.99 -0.44 6.15
C PRO A 124 9.15 0.47 5.73
N TYR A 125 9.29 1.63 6.39
CA TYR A 125 10.26 2.65 5.99
C TYR A 125 11.66 2.45 6.55
N SER A 126 11.79 1.58 7.55
CA SER A 126 13.07 1.19 8.15
C SER A 126 12.96 -0.22 8.74
N GLU A 127 14.12 -0.84 8.99
CA GLU A 127 14.18 -2.13 9.69
C GLU A 127 13.53 -2.08 11.08
N HIS A 128 13.52 -0.90 11.71
CA HIS A 128 12.90 -0.67 13.02
C HIS A 128 11.37 -0.59 12.97
N ASP A 129 10.80 -0.39 11.78
CA ASP A 129 9.35 -0.35 11.57
C ASP A 129 8.76 -1.76 11.36
N LEU A 130 9.61 -2.78 11.18
CA LEU A 130 9.19 -4.18 11.14
C LEU A 130 8.93 -4.66 12.58
N PRO A 131 7.72 -5.14 12.88
CA PRO A 131 7.45 -5.71 14.20
C PRO A 131 8.33 -6.94 14.40
N SER A 132 9.12 -6.93 15.48
CA SER A 132 9.89 -8.12 15.87
C SER A 132 8.90 -9.22 16.30
N PRO A 133 8.89 -10.39 15.66
CA PRO A 133 7.99 -11.48 16.04
C PRO A 133 8.31 -12.11 17.40
N ASN A 134 9.42 -11.74 18.05
CA ASN A 134 9.79 -12.24 19.39
C ASN A 134 10.66 -11.26 20.17
N LYS A 135 10.29 -11.05 21.44
CA LYS A 135 11.05 -10.27 22.45
C LYS A 135 12.36 -10.95 22.91
N SER A 136 12.83 -11.99 22.29
CA SER A 136 14.09 -12.64 22.67
C SER A 136 15.25 -12.12 21.81
N LYS A 137 16.16 -11.42 22.47
CA LYS A 137 17.37 -10.80 21.92
C LYS A 137 18.40 -11.75 21.27
N ALA A 138 18.06 -13.00 21.03
CA ALA A 138 19.03 -14.02 20.62
C ALA A 138 19.12 -14.28 19.11
N THR A 139 18.26 -13.67 18.26
CA THR A 139 18.26 -13.94 16.81
C THR A 139 18.43 -12.67 15.96
N ALA A 140 18.94 -11.60 16.54
CA ALA A 140 19.08 -10.29 15.88
C ALA A 140 20.07 -10.26 14.69
N HIS A 141 20.83 -11.32 14.44
CA HIS A 141 21.80 -11.36 13.35
C HIS A 141 21.30 -11.88 12.00
N ASN A 142 20.07 -12.43 11.92
CA ASN A 142 19.53 -12.95 10.66
C ASN A 142 18.31 -12.18 10.13
N HIS A 143 17.93 -11.04 10.74
CA HIS A 143 16.76 -10.24 10.31
C HIS A 143 17.15 -8.96 9.55
N SER A 144 18.44 -8.66 9.41
CA SER A 144 18.95 -7.43 8.79
C SER A 144 18.91 -7.41 7.26
N ASP A 145 18.56 -8.51 6.60
CA ASP A 145 18.75 -8.64 5.14
C ASP A 145 17.45 -8.58 4.33
N PHE A 146 16.28 -8.32 4.95
CA PHE A 146 15.03 -8.16 4.20
C PHE A 146 14.81 -6.68 3.88
N ASP A 147 15.49 -6.26 2.84
CA ASP A 147 15.51 -4.89 2.35
C ASP A 147 14.35 -4.59 1.37
N LEU A 148 14.23 -3.35 0.98
CA LEU A 148 13.27 -2.88 -0.02
C LEU A 148 13.39 -3.63 -1.34
N ARG A 149 14.60 -4.10 -1.71
CA ARG A 149 14.85 -4.88 -2.92
C ARG A 149 14.07 -6.19 -2.93
N HIS A 150 14.18 -7.00 -1.88
CA HIS A 150 13.44 -8.26 -1.78
C HIS A 150 11.93 -8.04 -1.82
N TRP A 151 11.47 -6.96 -1.17
CA TRP A 151 10.07 -6.57 -1.17
C TRP A 151 9.54 -6.27 -2.58
N LEU A 152 10.25 -5.43 -3.33
CA LEU A 152 9.87 -5.06 -4.69
C LEU A 152 10.04 -6.21 -5.69
N GLU A 153 11.02 -7.09 -5.49
CA GLU A 153 11.16 -8.31 -6.28
C GLU A 153 10.00 -9.27 -6.08
N PHE A 154 9.46 -9.38 -4.85
CA PHE A 154 8.23 -10.13 -4.62
C PHE A 154 7.05 -9.49 -5.39
N CYS A 155 6.90 -8.17 -5.37
CA CYS A 155 5.89 -7.45 -6.15
C CYS A 155 6.01 -7.79 -7.66
N LEU A 156 7.22 -7.74 -8.20
CA LEU A 156 7.50 -8.04 -9.60
C LEU A 156 7.21 -9.50 -9.97
N LYS A 157 7.42 -10.46 -9.04
CA LYS A 157 7.07 -11.88 -9.25
C LYS A 157 5.56 -12.09 -9.27
N ALA A 158 4.82 -11.42 -8.39
CA ALA A 158 3.38 -11.60 -8.22
C ALA A 158 2.56 -10.95 -9.35
N VAL A 159 2.99 -9.79 -9.85
CA VAL A 159 2.25 -9.04 -10.87
C VAL A 159 2.37 -9.68 -12.24
N LYS A 160 1.28 -9.66 -13.03
CA LYS A 160 1.24 -10.13 -14.42
C LYS A 160 2.17 -9.29 -15.34
N PRO A 161 2.60 -9.82 -16.49
CA PRO A 161 3.14 -9.00 -17.57
C PRO A 161 2.18 -7.84 -17.88
N PHE A 162 2.71 -6.63 -18.03
CA PHE A 162 1.97 -5.37 -18.20
C PHE A 162 1.01 -4.99 -17.05
N GLY A 163 0.96 -5.78 -15.98
CA GLY A 163 0.30 -5.39 -14.73
C GLY A 163 1.04 -4.25 -14.03
N LYS A 164 0.37 -3.60 -13.09
CA LYS A 164 0.88 -2.39 -12.44
C LYS A 164 1.23 -2.66 -10.98
N ILE A 165 2.31 -2.02 -10.51
CA ILE A 165 2.75 -2.02 -9.13
C ILE A 165 2.61 -0.58 -8.62
N TYR A 166 1.91 -0.38 -7.51
CA TYR A 166 1.73 0.91 -6.86
C TYR A 166 2.37 0.89 -5.48
N ILE A 167 3.21 1.87 -5.20
CA ILE A 167 3.97 1.96 -3.95
C ILE A 167 3.90 3.36 -3.41
N ILE A 168 3.80 3.49 -2.09
CA ILE A 168 4.12 4.71 -1.36
C ILE A 168 5.37 4.47 -0.54
N ASN A 169 6.29 5.44 -0.52
CA ASN A 169 7.49 5.36 0.33
C ASN A 169 8.01 6.77 0.66
N ARG A 170 9.07 6.85 1.49
CA ARG A 170 9.82 8.08 1.71
C ARG A 170 10.46 8.55 0.40
N ALA A 171 10.62 9.85 0.25
CA ALA A 171 11.22 10.42 -0.96
C ALA A 171 12.68 9.96 -1.17
N GLU A 172 13.40 9.73 -0.09
CA GLU A 172 14.78 9.25 -0.10
C GLU A 172 14.94 7.86 -0.74
N ALA A 173 13.89 7.03 -0.72
CA ALA A 173 13.92 5.69 -1.31
C ALA A 173 13.81 5.70 -2.86
N LEU A 174 13.52 6.86 -3.48
CA LEU A 174 13.32 6.96 -4.93
C LEU A 174 14.47 6.37 -5.77
N PRO A 175 15.76 6.70 -5.50
CA PRO A 175 16.86 6.16 -6.31
C PRO A 175 16.94 4.63 -6.25
N GLU A 176 16.73 4.05 -5.08
CA GLU A 176 16.75 2.60 -4.89
C GLU A 176 15.59 1.93 -5.62
N ILE A 177 14.36 2.45 -5.47
CA ILE A 177 13.16 1.93 -6.17
C ILE A 177 13.37 1.96 -7.68
N CYS A 178 13.87 3.07 -8.23
CA CYS A 178 14.17 3.20 -9.65
C CYS A 178 15.22 2.17 -10.11
N SER A 179 16.27 1.96 -9.31
CA SER A 179 17.31 0.97 -9.59
C SER A 179 16.74 -0.45 -9.65
N ILE A 180 15.84 -0.82 -8.72
CA ILE A 180 15.23 -2.15 -8.67
C ILE A 180 14.31 -2.40 -9.87
N PHE A 181 13.55 -1.39 -10.31
CA PHE A 181 12.65 -1.49 -11.46
C PHE A 181 13.38 -1.40 -12.81
N SER A 182 14.61 -0.91 -12.83
CA SER A 182 15.39 -0.79 -14.08
C SER A 182 15.51 -2.12 -14.81
N GLY A 183 15.16 -2.13 -16.10
CA GLY A 183 15.15 -3.33 -16.94
C GLY A 183 14.03 -4.33 -16.67
N LYS A 184 13.23 -4.17 -15.61
CA LYS A 184 12.13 -5.09 -15.22
C LYS A 184 10.75 -4.45 -15.39
N ALA A 185 10.65 -3.12 -15.26
CA ALA A 185 9.42 -2.34 -15.41
C ALA A 185 9.72 -0.99 -16.07
N GLY A 186 8.71 -0.41 -16.68
CA GLY A 186 8.73 0.94 -17.24
C GLY A 186 7.42 1.67 -17.01
N ASN A 187 7.14 2.71 -17.82
CA ASN A 187 5.96 3.57 -17.61
C ASN A 187 5.86 4.04 -16.14
N LEU A 188 7.01 4.33 -15.54
CA LEU A 188 7.04 4.82 -14.18
C LEU A 188 6.31 6.16 -14.11
N GLN A 189 5.37 6.28 -13.20
CA GLN A 189 4.71 7.52 -12.86
C GLN A 189 5.06 7.85 -11.41
N ILE A 190 5.71 9.00 -11.21
CA ILE A 190 6.21 9.41 -9.90
C ILE A 190 5.47 10.68 -9.50
N LEU A 191 4.77 10.63 -8.37
CA LEU A 191 4.08 11.75 -7.77
C LEU A 191 4.72 12.05 -6.42
N SER A 192 5.28 13.25 -6.29
CA SER A 192 5.89 13.73 -5.05
C SER A 192 4.86 14.38 -4.15
N ILE A 193 4.84 14.00 -2.87
CA ILE A 193 3.90 14.52 -1.87
C ILE A 193 4.64 15.46 -0.93
N TYR A 194 4.15 16.68 -0.85
CA TYR A 194 4.66 17.76 -0.01
C TYR A 194 3.65 18.06 1.10
N SER A 195 4.14 18.40 2.29
CA SER A 195 3.25 18.93 3.32
C SER A 195 2.76 20.31 2.94
N LYS A 196 3.67 21.22 2.56
CA LYS A 196 3.39 22.60 2.14
C LYS A 196 4.34 23.02 1.04
N GLN A 197 4.04 24.16 0.39
CA GLN A 197 4.99 24.82 -0.51
C GLN A 197 6.31 25.14 0.20
N LYS A 198 7.40 25.22 -0.57
CA LYS A 198 8.75 25.55 -0.09
C LYS A 198 9.34 24.54 0.93
N GLN A 199 8.76 23.36 1.05
CA GLN A 199 9.33 22.24 1.82
C GLN A 199 9.76 21.12 0.87
N ASN A 200 10.63 20.24 1.32
CA ASN A 200 10.97 19.04 0.55
C ASN A 200 9.81 18.03 0.58
N ALA A 201 9.68 17.25 -0.49
CA ALA A 201 8.77 16.13 -0.51
C ALA A 201 9.16 15.12 0.57
N LYS A 202 8.18 14.67 1.37
CA LYS A 202 8.40 13.65 2.41
C LYS A 202 8.05 12.25 1.91
N ARG A 203 7.13 12.16 0.96
CA ARG A 203 6.63 10.91 0.38
C ARG A 203 6.63 10.98 -1.12
N ILE A 204 6.69 9.82 -1.72
CA ILE A 204 6.48 9.59 -3.15
C ILE A 204 5.46 8.49 -3.34
N LEU A 205 4.61 8.64 -4.34
CA LEU A 205 3.79 7.58 -4.90
C LEU A 205 4.40 7.19 -6.24
N ILE A 206 4.59 5.90 -6.46
CA ILE A 206 5.15 5.36 -7.70
C ILE A 206 4.19 4.33 -8.26
N CYS A 207 3.85 4.47 -9.54
CA CYS A 207 3.27 3.41 -10.34
C CYS A 207 4.34 2.92 -11.31
N ALA A 208 4.56 1.60 -11.38
CA ALA A 208 5.44 0.97 -12.35
C ALA A 208 4.68 -0.13 -13.10
N GLN A 209 4.91 -0.27 -14.40
CA GLN A 209 4.29 -1.29 -15.23
C GLN A 209 5.32 -2.35 -15.62
N LYS A 210 5.11 -3.59 -15.18
CA LYS A 210 6.00 -4.71 -15.47
C LYS A 210 6.17 -4.90 -17.00
N ASP A 211 7.38 -5.23 -17.44
CA ASP A 211 7.76 -5.51 -18.83
C ASP A 211 7.47 -4.34 -19.81
N SER A 212 7.06 -3.17 -19.33
CA SER A 212 6.88 -1.98 -20.14
C SER A 212 8.24 -1.33 -20.46
N LYS A 213 8.36 -0.79 -21.68
CA LYS A 213 9.50 0.04 -22.11
C LYS A 213 9.12 1.52 -22.25
N ALA A 214 7.89 1.90 -21.86
CA ALA A 214 7.45 3.27 -21.94
C ALA A 214 8.25 4.16 -20.96
N PRO A 215 8.47 5.45 -21.32
CA PRO A 215 9.29 6.35 -20.53
C PRO A 215 8.68 6.66 -19.17
N CYS A 216 9.55 7.09 -18.25
CA CYS A 216 9.15 7.62 -16.95
C CYS A 216 8.47 8.98 -17.09
N ARG A 217 7.49 9.27 -16.23
CA ARG A 217 6.79 10.53 -16.12
C ARG A 217 6.82 11.04 -14.68
N LEU A 218 7.27 12.26 -14.50
CA LEU A 218 7.09 12.97 -13.24
C LEU A 218 5.74 13.68 -13.29
N LEU A 219 4.88 13.35 -12.35
CA LEU A 219 3.55 13.96 -12.25
C LEU A 219 3.64 15.30 -11.50
N PRO A 220 2.67 16.21 -11.68
CA PRO A 220 2.61 17.44 -10.91
C PRO A 220 2.66 17.16 -9.40
N PRO A 221 3.32 18.02 -8.61
CA PRO A 221 3.46 17.82 -7.17
C PRO A 221 2.11 17.88 -6.46
N PHE A 222 1.94 17.07 -5.41
CA PHE A 222 0.74 17.10 -4.58
C PHE A 222 1.05 17.73 -3.21
N PHE A 223 0.26 18.72 -2.82
CA PHE A 223 0.39 19.40 -1.53
C PHE A 223 -0.76 18.98 -0.63
N THR A 224 -0.42 18.40 0.54
CA THR A 224 -1.44 17.94 1.49
C THR A 224 -2.07 19.06 2.29
N HIS A 225 -1.35 20.16 2.52
CA HIS A 225 -1.82 21.30 3.31
C HIS A 225 -1.69 22.62 2.55
N SER A 226 -2.61 23.52 2.84
CA SER A 226 -2.56 24.93 2.48
C SER A 226 -1.59 25.69 3.39
N ASP A 227 -1.32 26.95 3.07
CA ASP A 227 -0.38 27.78 3.83
C ASP A 227 -0.82 28.00 5.29
N ASP A 228 -2.13 28.05 5.55
CA ASP A 228 -2.73 28.16 6.88
C ASP A 228 -2.59 26.91 7.74
N GLY A 229 -2.14 25.78 7.18
CA GLY A 229 -1.98 24.50 7.86
C GLY A 229 -3.18 23.58 7.81
N SER A 230 -4.29 24.00 7.22
CA SER A 230 -5.43 23.12 6.93
C SER A 230 -5.10 22.15 5.79
N TYR A 231 -5.84 21.05 5.66
CA TYR A 231 -5.74 20.21 4.46
C TYR A 231 -6.15 21.00 3.22
N SER A 232 -5.39 20.87 2.13
CA SER A 232 -5.77 21.42 0.84
C SER A 232 -7.10 20.84 0.37
N GLU A 233 -7.82 21.54 -0.51
CA GLU A 233 -9.08 21.05 -1.07
C GLU A 233 -8.90 19.69 -1.74
N ALA A 234 -7.84 19.51 -2.51
CA ALA A 234 -7.50 18.25 -3.15
C ALA A 234 -7.25 17.13 -2.11
N ALA A 235 -6.51 17.41 -1.04
CA ALA A 235 -6.28 16.45 0.03
C ALA A 235 -7.59 16.08 0.75
N GLN A 236 -8.49 17.03 1.00
CA GLN A 236 -9.79 16.75 1.59
C GLN A 236 -10.65 15.85 0.70
N LYS A 237 -10.66 16.08 -0.61
CA LYS A 237 -11.38 15.23 -1.59
C LYS A 237 -10.87 13.79 -1.55
N ILE A 238 -9.56 13.58 -1.46
CA ILE A 238 -8.98 12.24 -1.34
C ILE A 238 -9.27 11.64 0.04
N LEU A 239 -8.87 12.32 1.10
CA LEU A 239 -8.85 11.76 2.46
C LEU A 239 -10.25 11.56 3.05
N ARG A 240 -11.22 12.39 2.65
CA ARG A 240 -12.60 12.35 3.16
C ARG A 240 -13.57 11.75 2.18
N SER A 241 -13.53 12.20 0.91
CA SER A 241 -14.49 11.74 -0.08
C SER A 241 -14.09 10.42 -0.75
N GLY A 242 -12.81 10.02 -0.65
CA GLY A 242 -12.29 8.78 -1.25
C GLY A 242 -12.15 8.87 -2.77
N LEU A 243 -11.97 10.08 -3.32
CA LEU A 243 -11.69 10.27 -4.74
C LEU A 243 -10.28 9.79 -5.09
N GLY A 244 -10.08 9.39 -6.34
CA GLY A 244 -8.76 9.13 -6.89
C GLY A 244 -8.05 10.41 -7.33
N PHE A 245 -6.74 10.32 -7.58
CA PHE A 245 -5.99 11.44 -8.16
C PHE A 245 -6.51 11.82 -9.54
N ASP A 246 -6.99 10.85 -10.34
CA ASP A 246 -7.58 11.11 -11.67
C ASP A 246 -8.91 11.87 -11.59
N ASP A 247 -9.57 11.90 -10.44
CA ASP A 247 -10.87 12.55 -10.24
C ASP A 247 -10.75 14.02 -9.79
N ILE A 248 -9.52 14.46 -9.46
CA ILE A 248 -9.29 15.80 -8.88
C ILE A 248 -8.39 16.70 -9.71
N VAL A 249 -7.87 16.18 -10.84
CA VAL A 249 -7.05 16.92 -11.82
C VAL A 249 -7.93 17.53 -12.89
#